data_3f6c8a44a6f141af2060eaacc81773ec
#
_entry.id   3f6c8a44a6f141af2060eaacc81773ec
#
_cell.length_a   1.000
_cell.length_b   1.000
_cell.length_c   1.000
_cell.angle_alpha   90.00
_cell.angle_beta   90.00
_cell.angle_gamma   90.00
#
_symmetry.space_group_name_H-M   'P 1'
#
loop_
_entity.id
_entity.type
_entity.pdbx_description
1 polymer ?
#
loop_
_entity_poly.entity_id
_entity_poly.type
_entity_poly.pdbx_seq_one_letter_code
_entity_poly.pdbx_strand_id
1 'polypeptide(L)'
;DKYRIYGEMLNTYGYSLEPGAKSLKCVNYYTNEEIQVPLDPQLSAHENSVKYFDRYAKLKRTWEALSVQIQETKDELEHLDSISTALDIAVSEDDLIQLKEELIQFGYIKRHYSGKKGNKKVRINSKPFHYISSDGFHMYVGKNNFQNEELTFKFATGNDWWFHAKGIPGSHVIVKSEGQELPDRTFEEAGRLAAYYSKGRDAEKVEIDYVQKKQVKKTPGGKPGFVIYHTNY
;
A
#
# COMPACT_ATOMS: atom_id res chain seq x y z
N ASP A 1 -2.45 -20.18 -18.10
CA ASP A 1 -1.94 -20.49 -19.48
C ASP A 1 -2.53 -21.74 -20.14
N LYS A 2 -3.23 -22.62 -19.38
CA LYS A 2 -3.77 -23.88 -19.89
C LYS A 2 -4.56 -23.74 -21.21
N TYR A 3 -5.47 -22.79 -21.30
CA TYR A 3 -6.32 -22.62 -22.48
C TYR A 3 -5.55 -22.07 -23.70
N ARG A 4 -4.51 -21.26 -23.49
CA ARG A 4 -3.60 -20.82 -24.54
C ARG A 4 -2.87 -22.04 -25.13
N ILE A 5 -2.30 -22.87 -24.27
CA ILE A 5 -1.60 -24.11 -24.67
C ILE A 5 -2.55 -25.01 -25.47
N TYR A 6 -3.78 -25.21 -24.99
CA TYR A 6 -4.76 -26.04 -25.72
C TYR A 6 -5.07 -25.49 -27.12
N GLY A 7 -5.24 -24.17 -27.25
CA GLY A 7 -5.43 -23.55 -28.58
C GLY A 7 -4.23 -23.73 -29.51
N GLU A 8 -3.00 -23.56 -28.97
CA GLU A 8 -1.76 -23.74 -29.73
C GLU A 8 -1.55 -25.20 -30.17
N MET A 9 -1.83 -26.17 -29.28
CA MET A 9 -1.76 -27.61 -29.63
C MET A 9 -2.73 -27.96 -30.75
N LEU A 10 -3.95 -27.41 -30.70
CA LEU A 10 -4.93 -27.61 -31.77
C LEU A 10 -4.52 -26.98 -33.08
N ASN A 11 -3.90 -25.81 -33.10
CA ASN A 11 -3.36 -25.21 -34.31
C ASN A 11 -2.19 -26.02 -34.89
N THR A 12 -1.40 -26.67 -34.03
CA THR A 12 -0.23 -27.45 -34.47
C THR A 12 -0.60 -28.86 -34.92
N TYR A 13 -1.46 -29.55 -34.19
CA TYR A 13 -1.76 -30.96 -34.39
C TYR A 13 -3.20 -31.26 -34.82
N GLY A 14 -4.06 -30.24 -34.86
CA GLY A 14 -5.49 -30.40 -35.16
C GLY A 14 -5.83 -30.86 -36.54
N TYR A 15 -4.88 -30.76 -37.49
CA TYR A 15 -5.06 -31.20 -38.91
C TYR A 15 -5.29 -32.71 -39.05
N SER A 16 -4.87 -33.49 -38.05
CA SER A 16 -5.02 -34.99 -38.03
C SER A 16 -6.30 -35.49 -37.36
N LEU A 17 -7.15 -34.54 -36.87
CA LEU A 17 -8.38 -34.93 -36.17
C LEU A 17 -9.51 -35.32 -37.09
N GLU A 18 -10.13 -36.44 -36.80
CA GLU A 18 -11.37 -36.90 -37.44
C GLU A 18 -12.57 -36.04 -36.95
N PRO A 19 -13.55 -35.76 -37.84
CA PRO A 19 -14.79 -35.11 -37.44
C PRO A 19 -15.49 -35.81 -36.27
N GLY A 20 -15.91 -35.05 -35.27
CA GLY A 20 -16.55 -35.61 -34.07
C GLY A 20 -15.59 -36.12 -33.01
N ALA A 21 -14.29 -35.89 -33.13
CA ALA A 21 -13.30 -36.21 -32.10
C ALA A 21 -13.61 -35.50 -30.79
N LYS A 22 -13.54 -36.22 -29.68
CA LYS A 22 -13.80 -35.70 -28.31
C LYS A 22 -12.56 -35.20 -27.58
N SER A 23 -11.38 -35.53 -28.09
CA SER A 23 -10.10 -35.07 -27.55
C SER A 23 -8.97 -35.22 -28.56
N LEU A 24 -7.94 -34.38 -28.39
CA LEU A 24 -6.65 -34.49 -29.07
C LEU A 24 -5.60 -34.95 -28.04
N LYS A 25 -4.89 -36.05 -28.32
CA LYS A 25 -3.70 -36.47 -27.58
C LYS A 25 -2.47 -35.98 -28.36
N CYS A 26 -1.61 -35.22 -27.74
CA CYS A 26 -0.39 -34.71 -28.38
C CYS A 26 0.69 -34.42 -27.33
N VAL A 27 1.90 -34.19 -27.77
CA VAL A 27 2.99 -33.74 -26.91
C VAL A 27 2.97 -32.22 -26.81
N ASN A 28 2.94 -31.72 -25.59
CA ASN A 28 3.12 -30.31 -25.32
C ASN A 28 4.59 -29.93 -25.56
N TYR A 29 4.86 -29.19 -26.62
CA TYR A 29 6.23 -28.83 -27.00
C TYR A 29 6.91 -27.86 -26.03
N TYR A 30 6.19 -27.28 -25.05
CA TYR A 30 6.79 -26.47 -23.99
C TYR A 30 7.36 -27.30 -22.83
N THR A 31 6.70 -28.43 -22.49
CA THR A 31 7.09 -29.28 -21.37
C THR A 31 7.60 -30.65 -21.77
N ASN A 32 7.47 -31.00 -23.05
CA ASN A 32 7.74 -32.32 -23.62
C ASN A 32 6.95 -33.47 -22.97
N GLU A 33 5.77 -33.16 -22.40
CA GLU A 33 4.87 -34.12 -21.77
C GLU A 33 3.65 -34.38 -22.66
N GLU A 34 3.10 -35.60 -22.56
CA GLU A 34 1.83 -35.89 -23.21
C GLU A 34 0.68 -35.18 -22.54
N ILE A 35 -0.16 -34.51 -23.34
CA ILE A 35 -1.38 -33.87 -22.86
C ILE A 35 -2.59 -34.35 -23.66
N GLN A 36 -3.75 -34.32 -23.03
CA GLN A 36 -5.03 -34.54 -23.65
C GLN A 36 -5.86 -33.27 -23.65
N VAL A 37 -6.11 -32.71 -24.84
CA VAL A 37 -6.93 -31.52 -25.05
C VAL A 37 -8.37 -31.93 -25.28
N PRO A 38 -9.34 -31.61 -24.40
CA PRO A 38 -10.75 -31.89 -24.61
C PRO A 38 -11.31 -31.10 -25.80
N LEU A 39 -12.21 -31.70 -26.58
CA LEU A 39 -12.81 -31.05 -27.74
C LEU A 39 -14.34 -31.13 -27.65
N ASP A 40 -14.96 -30.12 -28.23
CA ASP A 40 -16.38 -30.13 -28.56
C ASP A 40 -16.52 -30.85 -29.92
N PRO A 41 -17.16 -32.02 -29.95
CA PRO A 41 -17.25 -32.83 -31.16
C PRO A 41 -18.14 -32.22 -32.24
N GLN A 42 -18.90 -31.17 -31.92
CA GLN A 42 -19.74 -30.45 -32.88
C GLN A 42 -18.95 -29.35 -33.61
N LEU A 43 -17.74 -29.05 -33.13
CA LEU A 43 -16.86 -28.00 -33.66
C LEU A 43 -15.67 -28.63 -34.40
N SER A 44 -15.21 -27.96 -35.45
CA SER A 44 -13.92 -28.28 -36.10
C SER A 44 -12.74 -28.03 -35.14
N ALA A 45 -11.56 -28.56 -35.51
CA ALA A 45 -10.33 -28.29 -34.77
C ALA A 45 -10.04 -26.79 -34.62
N HIS A 46 -10.26 -26.04 -35.69
CA HIS A 46 -10.07 -24.59 -35.70
C HIS A 46 -11.06 -23.87 -34.77
N GLU A 47 -12.35 -24.20 -34.82
CA GLU A 47 -13.37 -23.60 -33.96
C GLU A 47 -13.11 -23.91 -32.47
N ASN A 48 -12.67 -25.13 -32.14
CA ASN A 48 -12.23 -25.49 -30.80
C ASN A 48 -11.01 -24.66 -30.37
N SER A 49 -10.05 -24.44 -31.26
CA SER A 49 -8.88 -23.58 -31.01
C SER A 49 -9.29 -22.15 -30.70
N VAL A 50 -10.15 -21.55 -31.52
CA VAL A 50 -10.70 -20.19 -31.30
C VAL A 50 -11.41 -20.12 -29.95
N LYS A 51 -12.26 -21.10 -29.62
CA LYS A 51 -12.97 -21.17 -28.33
C LYS A 51 -12.01 -21.18 -27.12
N TYR A 52 -10.87 -21.87 -27.25
CA TYR A 52 -9.83 -21.87 -26.22
C TYR A 52 -9.10 -20.54 -26.11
N PHE A 53 -8.74 -19.90 -27.23
CA PHE A 53 -8.11 -18.58 -27.21
C PHE A 53 -9.04 -17.51 -26.66
N ASP A 54 -10.34 -17.53 -27.01
CA ASP A 54 -11.33 -16.61 -26.47
C ASP A 54 -11.46 -16.76 -24.94
N ARG A 55 -11.47 -18.00 -24.46
CA ARG A 55 -11.51 -18.28 -23.03
C ARG A 55 -10.26 -17.80 -22.32
N TYR A 56 -9.08 -18.01 -22.90
CA TYR A 56 -7.81 -17.48 -22.39
C TYR A 56 -7.82 -15.96 -22.32
N ALA A 57 -8.20 -15.29 -23.41
CA ALA A 57 -8.26 -13.85 -23.48
C ALA A 57 -9.23 -13.24 -22.44
N LYS A 58 -10.40 -13.88 -22.26
CA LYS A 58 -11.37 -13.46 -21.22
C LYS A 58 -10.78 -13.61 -19.81
N LEU A 59 -10.18 -14.75 -19.49
CA LEU A 59 -9.59 -15.00 -18.18
C LEU A 59 -8.39 -14.08 -17.90
N LYS A 60 -7.56 -13.82 -18.92
CA LYS A 60 -6.43 -12.90 -18.81
C LYS A 60 -6.89 -11.49 -18.47
N ARG A 61 -7.87 -10.95 -19.21
CA ARG A 61 -8.46 -9.62 -18.93
C ARG A 61 -9.09 -9.55 -17.55
N THR A 62 -9.80 -10.61 -17.12
CA THR A 62 -10.39 -10.68 -15.79
C THR A 62 -9.32 -10.68 -14.72
N TRP A 63 -8.26 -11.46 -14.90
CA TRP A 63 -7.14 -11.51 -13.94
C TRP A 63 -6.43 -10.16 -13.83
N GLU A 64 -6.16 -9.49 -14.95
CA GLU A 64 -5.54 -8.17 -14.98
C GLU A 64 -6.40 -7.14 -14.23
N ALA A 65 -7.72 -7.10 -14.52
CA ALA A 65 -8.64 -6.19 -13.85
C ALA A 65 -8.75 -6.46 -12.34
N LEU A 66 -8.86 -7.74 -11.94
CA LEU A 66 -8.92 -8.12 -10.52
C LEU A 66 -7.61 -7.82 -9.79
N SER A 67 -6.45 -7.98 -10.45
CA SER A 67 -5.16 -7.66 -9.85
C SER A 67 -5.05 -6.18 -9.48
N VAL A 68 -5.54 -5.29 -10.34
CA VAL A 68 -5.61 -3.85 -10.06
C VAL A 68 -6.55 -3.56 -8.90
N GLN A 69 -7.78 -4.10 -8.93
CA GLN A 69 -8.77 -3.89 -7.88
C GLN A 69 -8.29 -4.40 -6.50
N ILE A 70 -7.60 -5.54 -6.47
CA ILE A 70 -7.02 -6.08 -5.23
C ILE A 70 -5.97 -5.11 -4.67
N GLN A 71 -5.11 -4.54 -5.53
CA GLN A 71 -4.10 -3.59 -5.06
C GLN A 71 -4.76 -2.31 -4.54
N GLU A 72 -5.70 -1.73 -5.27
CA GLU A 72 -6.45 -0.54 -4.84
C GLU A 72 -7.14 -0.77 -3.48
N THR A 73 -7.79 -1.93 -3.30
CA THR A 73 -8.46 -2.28 -2.04
C THR A 73 -7.48 -2.45 -0.88
N LYS A 74 -6.28 -3.02 -1.14
CA LYS A 74 -5.22 -3.12 -0.13
C LYS A 74 -4.72 -1.74 0.30
N ASP A 75 -4.48 -0.85 -0.65
CA ASP A 75 -4.02 0.51 -0.37
C ASP A 75 -5.08 1.31 0.42
N GLU A 76 -6.37 1.10 0.13
CA GLU A 76 -7.46 1.68 0.91
C GLU A 76 -7.53 1.13 2.33
N LEU A 77 -7.37 -0.18 2.50
CA LEU A 77 -7.37 -0.82 3.81
C LEU A 77 -6.20 -0.34 4.67
N GLU A 78 -5.01 -0.26 4.10
CA GLU A 78 -3.82 0.26 4.78
C GLU A 78 -4.01 1.71 5.23
N HIS A 79 -4.64 2.54 4.39
CA HIS A 79 -4.96 3.91 4.75
C HIS A 79 -6.00 3.99 5.88
N LEU A 80 -7.06 3.19 5.85
CA LEU A 80 -8.05 3.16 6.92
C LEU A 80 -7.44 2.66 8.24
N ASP A 81 -6.55 1.68 8.17
CA ASP A 81 -5.78 1.20 9.33
C ASP A 81 -4.91 2.33 9.93
N SER A 82 -4.27 3.14 9.07
CA SER A 82 -3.48 4.29 9.55
C SER A 82 -4.35 5.36 10.21
N ILE A 83 -5.55 5.64 9.68
CA ILE A 83 -6.52 6.56 10.28
C ILE A 83 -7.04 6.00 11.62
N SER A 84 -7.31 4.69 11.70
CA SER A 84 -7.71 4.03 12.95
C SER A 84 -6.63 4.19 14.02
N THR A 85 -5.37 3.96 13.68
CA THR A 85 -4.25 4.18 14.59
C THR A 85 -4.13 5.65 15.02
N ALA A 86 -4.33 6.59 14.09
CA ALA A 86 -4.32 8.02 14.39
C ALA A 86 -5.49 8.42 15.31
N LEU A 87 -6.64 7.74 15.25
CA LEU A 87 -7.75 7.93 16.18
C LEU A 87 -7.38 7.55 17.60
N ASP A 88 -6.63 6.47 17.79
CA ASP A 88 -6.13 6.03 19.10
C ASP A 88 -5.05 6.99 19.68
N ILE A 89 -4.37 7.74 18.80
CA ILE A 89 -3.35 8.73 19.15
C ILE A 89 -3.96 10.11 19.47
N ALA A 90 -5.16 10.41 18.93
CA ALA A 90 -5.83 11.70 19.09
C ALA A 90 -6.11 12.01 20.57
N VAL A 91 -5.75 13.22 21.02
CA VAL A 91 -5.91 13.68 22.41
C VAL A 91 -6.78 14.94 22.53
N SER A 92 -7.20 15.52 21.41
CA SER A 92 -7.98 16.75 21.38
C SER A 92 -9.07 16.74 20.31
N GLU A 93 -10.06 17.63 20.43
CA GLU A 93 -11.10 17.83 19.41
C GLU A 93 -10.49 18.27 18.07
N ASP A 94 -9.46 19.10 18.09
CA ASP A 94 -8.75 19.55 16.87
C ASP A 94 -8.09 18.36 16.14
N ASP A 95 -7.60 17.36 16.85
CA ASP A 95 -7.05 16.13 16.27
C ASP A 95 -8.15 15.33 15.54
N LEU A 96 -9.33 15.19 16.19
CA LEU A 96 -10.49 14.51 15.60
C LEU A 96 -11.04 15.25 14.38
N ILE A 97 -11.05 16.60 14.41
CA ILE A 97 -11.45 17.41 13.26
C ILE A 97 -10.51 17.16 12.09
N GLN A 98 -9.20 17.06 12.32
CA GLN A 98 -8.22 16.81 11.28
C GLN A 98 -8.39 15.40 10.67
N LEU A 99 -8.65 14.37 11.48
CA LEU A 99 -8.97 13.02 11.01
C LEU A 99 -10.27 12.98 10.20
N LYS A 100 -11.29 13.72 10.66
CA LYS A 100 -12.55 13.83 9.91
C LYS A 100 -12.35 14.49 8.55
N GLU A 101 -11.54 15.53 8.45
CA GLU A 101 -11.22 16.17 7.17
C GLU A 101 -10.47 15.19 6.24
N GLU A 102 -9.58 14.34 6.76
CA GLU A 102 -8.91 13.30 5.99
C GLU A 102 -9.93 12.28 5.44
N LEU A 103 -10.83 11.77 6.28
CA LEU A 103 -11.90 10.85 5.84
C LEU A 103 -12.81 11.47 4.77
N ILE A 104 -13.11 12.76 4.86
CA ILE A 104 -13.89 13.49 3.86
C ILE A 104 -13.10 13.65 2.56
N GLN A 105 -11.83 14.03 2.65
CA GLN A 105 -10.96 14.27 1.48
C GLN A 105 -10.81 13.02 0.63
N PHE A 106 -10.71 11.85 1.26
CA PHE A 106 -10.57 10.57 0.56
C PHE A 106 -11.91 9.87 0.29
N GLY A 107 -13.05 10.53 0.58
CA GLY A 107 -14.38 10.06 0.20
C GLY A 107 -14.96 8.96 1.08
N TYR A 108 -14.34 8.63 2.21
CA TYR A 108 -14.84 7.61 3.15
C TYR A 108 -16.10 8.06 3.87
N ILE A 109 -16.22 9.36 4.13
CA ILE A 109 -17.45 9.97 4.68
C ILE A 109 -17.86 11.20 3.88
N LYS A 110 -19.16 11.50 3.87
CA LYS A 110 -19.71 12.68 3.19
C LYS A 110 -19.62 13.91 4.10
N ARG A 111 -19.28 15.07 3.53
CA ARG A 111 -19.36 16.34 4.24
C ARG A 111 -20.83 16.70 4.46
N HIS A 112 -21.26 16.80 5.72
CA HIS A 112 -22.59 17.32 6.04
C HIS A 112 -22.57 18.86 5.97
N TYR A 113 -23.30 19.40 5.02
CA TYR A 113 -23.59 20.84 4.96
C TYR A 113 -24.75 21.16 5.92
N SER A 114 -24.47 21.75 7.06
CA SER A 114 -25.51 22.43 7.83
C SER A 114 -25.87 23.70 7.06
N GLY A 115 -27.16 23.84 6.64
CA GLY A 115 -27.65 24.88 5.72
C GLY A 115 -27.59 26.34 6.22
N LYS A 116 -26.70 26.68 7.14
CA LYS A 116 -26.39 28.06 7.54
C LYS A 116 -25.28 28.61 6.65
N LYS A 117 -25.61 29.61 5.84
CA LYS A 117 -24.70 30.42 5.02
C LYS A 117 -23.47 30.81 5.83
N GLY A 118 -22.32 30.29 5.43
CA GLY A 118 -21.02 30.69 5.93
C GLY A 118 -20.07 29.51 5.99
N ASN A 119 -19.35 29.23 4.89
CA ASN A 119 -18.18 28.36 4.88
C ASN A 119 -17.06 29.02 5.73
N LYS A 120 -17.19 28.99 7.07
CA LYS A 120 -16.02 29.22 7.91
C LYS A 120 -15.10 28.03 7.69
N LYS A 121 -13.96 28.24 7.02
CA LYS A 121 -12.85 27.28 7.05
C LYS A 121 -12.59 26.96 8.52
N VAL A 122 -12.79 25.71 8.91
CA VAL A 122 -12.44 25.24 10.25
C VAL A 122 -10.94 25.49 10.40
N ARG A 123 -10.54 26.35 11.32
CA ARG A 123 -9.12 26.52 11.68
C ARG A 123 -8.73 25.29 12.48
N ILE A 124 -7.92 24.43 11.88
CA ILE A 124 -7.35 23.25 12.55
C ILE A 124 -6.08 23.72 13.26
N ASN A 125 -6.07 23.65 14.59
CA ASN A 125 -4.92 24.03 15.43
C ASN A 125 -4.18 22.81 15.99
N SER A 126 -4.51 21.58 15.53
CA SER A 126 -3.78 20.39 15.92
C SER A 126 -2.29 20.53 15.54
N LYS A 127 -1.42 20.29 16.50
CA LYS A 127 0.03 20.33 16.33
C LYS A 127 0.63 18.96 16.66
N PRO A 128 1.75 18.59 16.02
CA PRO A 128 2.50 17.40 16.41
C PRO A 128 2.87 17.43 17.90
N PHE A 129 3.07 16.27 18.50
CA PHE A 129 3.71 16.21 19.81
C PHE A 129 5.15 16.69 19.70
N HIS A 130 5.62 17.31 20.77
CA HIS A 130 7.00 17.81 20.87
C HIS A 130 7.62 17.29 22.16
N TYR A 131 8.72 16.60 22.03
CA TYR A 131 9.52 16.05 23.11
C TYR A 131 10.96 16.55 23.02
N ILE A 132 11.67 16.46 24.10
CA ILE A 132 13.11 16.73 24.16
C ILE A 132 13.76 15.46 24.70
N SER A 133 14.75 14.93 23.98
CA SER A 133 15.50 13.76 24.43
C SER A 133 16.32 14.07 25.68
N SER A 134 16.78 13.04 26.38
CA SER A 134 17.65 13.19 27.53
C SER A 134 18.98 13.89 27.22
N ASP A 135 19.36 13.92 25.92
CA ASP A 135 20.56 14.60 25.42
C ASP A 135 20.26 15.99 24.84
N GLY A 136 19.01 16.48 24.99
CA GLY A 136 18.59 17.81 24.58
C GLY A 136 18.10 17.97 23.14
N PHE A 137 17.99 16.89 22.37
CA PHE A 137 17.51 16.96 20.97
C PHE A 137 15.98 17.07 20.90
N HIS A 138 15.50 17.92 20.02
CA HIS A 138 14.07 18.09 19.79
C HIS A 138 13.51 16.96 18.92
N MET A 139 12.45 16.30 19.41
CA MET A 139 11.75 15.20 18.75
C MET A 139 10.29 15.60 18.51
N TYR A 140 9.81 15.40 17.29
CA TYR A 140 8.44 15.72 16.88
C TYR A 140 7.73 14.48 16.38
N VAL A 141 6.48 14.25 16.84
CA VAL A 141 5.68 13.07 16.53
C VAL A 141 4.38 13.50 15.88
N GLY A 142 4.12 13.03 14.67
CA GLY A 142 2.88 13.32 13.95
C GLY A 142 1.71 12.50 14.52
N LYS A 143 0.55 13.13 14.67
CA LYS A 143 -0.66 12.50 15.22
C LYS A 143 -1.54 11.84 14.15
N ASN A 144 -1.34 12.18 12.89
CA ASN A 144 -2.09 11.68 11.74
C ASN A 144 -1.27 11.80 10.46
N ASN A 145 -1.81 11.30 9.35
CA ASN A 145 -1.11 11.25 8.07
C ASN A 145 -0.74 12.63 7.52
N PHE A 146 -1.56 13.67 7.72
CA PHE A 146 -1.22 15.03 7.29
C PHE A 146 -0.04 15.60 8.07
N GLN A 147 -0.01 15.38 9.39
CA GLN A 147 1.12 15.81 10.23
C GLN A 147 2.38 15.00 9.93
N ASN A 148 2.25 13.69 9.70
CA ASN A 148 3.36 12.84 9.28
C ASN A 148 3.99 13.37 7.98
N GLU A 149 3.17 13.72 6.98
CA GLU A 149 3.63 14.31 5.73
C GLU A 149 4.27 15.67 5.93
N GLU A 150 3.64 16.54 6.71
CA GLU A 150 4.16 17.89 6.99
C GLU A 150 5.50 17.84 7.73
N LEU A 151 5.60 17.03 8.77
CA LEU A 151 6.84 16.83 9.53
C LEU A 151 7.96 16.32 8.62
N THR A 152 7.67 15.32 7.78
CA THR A 152 8.69 14.67 6.96
C THR A 152 9.13 15.54 5.79
N PHE A 153 8.20 16.22 5.09
CA PHE A 153 8.53 16.86 3.81
C PHE A 153 8.60 18.39 3.84
N LYS A 154 8.08 19.03 4.91
CA LYS A 154 8.13 20.47 5.03
C LYS A 154 8.97 20.96 6.23
N PHE A 155 8.92 20.23 7.34
CA PHE A 155 9.57 20.63 8.58
C PHE A 155 11.00 20.06 8.73
N ALA A 156 11.18 18.75 8.43
CA ALA A 156 12.46 18.09 8.54
C ALA A 156 13.43 18.52 7.44
N THR A 157 14.68 18.73 7.80
CA THR A 157 15.81 18.95 6.87
C THR A 157 16.52 17.65 6.51
N GLY A 158 17.36 17.65 5.48
CA GLY A 158 17.96 16.42 4.95
C GLY A 158 18.77 15.60 5.95
N ASN A 159 19.37 16.24 6.95
CA ASN A 159 20.22 15.59 7.96
C ASN A 159 19.45 15.19 9.23
N ASP A 160 18.18 15.62 9.39
CA ASP A 160 17.35 15.16 10.49
C ASP A 160 17.06 13.68 10.36
N TRP A 161 16.77 13.02 11.46
CA TRP A 161 16.46 11.61 11.49
C TRP A 161 14.95 11.38 11.51
N TRP A 162 14.52 10.42 10.73
CA TRP A 162 13.16 9.94 10.63
C TRP A 162 13.07 8.52 11.18
N PHE A 163 12.05 8.27 12.02
CA PHE A 163 11.76 6.97 12.63
C PHE A 163 10.33 6.58 12.39
N HIS A 164 10.07 5.28 12.23
CA HIS A 164 8.72 4.72 12.07
C HIS A 164 8.69 3.25 12.46
N ALA A 165 7.56 2.77 12.98
CA ALA A 165 7.33 1.36 13.25
C ALA A 165 7.25 0.58 11.94
N LYS A 166 8.09 -0.44 11.78
CA LYS A 166 8.27 -1.17 10.54
C LYS A 166 7.04 -1.98 10.16
N GLY A 167 6.52 -1.76 8.95
CA GLY A 167 5.45 -2.55 8.36
C GLY A 167 4.09 -2.44 9.04
N ILE A 168 3.90 -1.54 10.00
CA ILE A 168 2.64 -1.28 10.69
C ILE A 168 2.31 0.21 10.72
N PRO A 169 1.02 0.59 10.78
CA PRO A 169 0.61 1.97 10.92
C PRO A 169 1.17 2.63 12.18
N GLY A 170 1.60 3.89 12.05
CA GLY A 170 2.17 4.63 13.16
C GLY A 170 2.53 6.07 12.81
N SER A 171 3.08 6.76 13.78
CA SER A 171 3.56 8.14 13.65
C SER A 171 4.94 8.19 13.02
N HIS A 172 5.17 9.21 12.20
CA HIS A 172 6.53 9.63 11.89
C HIS A 172 7.11 10.39 13.08
N VAL A 173 8.29 9.99 13.50
CA VAL A 173 9.05 10.70 14.53
C VAL A 173 10.24 11.38 13.85
N ILE A 174 10.34 12.68 13.99
CA ILE A 174 11.46 13.48 13.45
C ILE A 174 12.33 13.95 14.60
N VAL A 175 13.61 13.62 14.55
CA VAL A 175 14.63 14.14 15.47
C VAL A 175 15.42 15.22 14.75
N LYS A 176 15.43 16.44 15.29
CA LYS A 176 16.21 17.56 14.77
C LYS A 176 17.67 17.39 15.16
N SER A 177 18.52 17.09 14.19
CA SER A 177 19.96 16.91 14.43
C SER A 177 20.74 18.20 14.59
N GLU A 178 20.25 19.29 13.96
CA GLU A 178 20.93 20.59 13.92
C GLU A 178 22.40 20.50 13.46
N GLY A 179 22.69 19.48 12.63
CA GLY A 179 24.04 19.20 12.12
C GLY A 179 24.94 18.44 13.07
N GLN A 180 24.43 17.99 14.21
CA GLN A 180 25.15 17.19 15.20
C GLN A 180 24.90 15.70 14.95
N GLU A 181 25.81 14.86 15.42
CA GLU A 181 25.60 13.42 15.50
C GLU A 181 24.71 13.10 16.71
N LEU A 182 23.73 12.21 16.50
CA LEU A 182 22.81 11.83 17.56
C LEU A 182 23.42 10.74 18.43
N PRO A 183 23.39 10.88 19.78
CA PRO A 183 23.78 9.82 20.71
C PRO A 183 22.84 8.60 20.62
N ASP A 184 23.35 7.41 20.89
CA ASP A 184 22.57 6.16 20.91
C ASP A 184 21.33 6.25 21.79
N ARG A 185 21.40 6.92 22.92
CA ARG A 185 20.27 7.15 23.83
C ARG A 185 19.15 7.92 23.15
N THR A 186 19.45 8.95 22.36
CA THR A 186 18.45 9.70 21.60
C THR A 186 17.81 8.82 20.52
N PHE A 187 18.57 7.92 19.84
CA PHE A 187 18.01 6.93 18.93
C PHE A 187 17.03 5.99 19.64
N GLU A 188 17.38 5.48 20.81
CA GLU A 188 16.50 4.61 21.61
C GLU A 188 15.21 5.34 22.02
N GLU A 189 15.31 6.58 22.50
CA GLU A 189 14.16 7.37 22.92
C GLU A 189 13.23 7.67 21.74
N ALA A 190 13.76 8.03 20.58
CA ALA A 190 12.99 8.24 19.35
C ALA A 190 12.33 6.95 18.86
N GLY A 191 13.05 5.83 18.93
CA GLY A 191 12.50 4.51 18.61
C GLY A 191 11.35 4.11 19.53
N ARG A 192 11.47 4.37 20.83
CA ARG A 192 10.38 4.15 21.81
C ARG A 192 9.17 5.01 21.51
N LEU A 193 9.33 6.27 21.10
CA LEU A 193 8.22 7.12 20.67
C LEU A 193 7.56 6.56 19.40
N ALA A 194 8.32 6.10 18.43
CA ALA A 194 7.77 5.49 17.23
C ALA A 194 6.99 4.20 17.52
N ALA A 195 7.47 3.35 18.43
CA ALA A 195 6.76 2.18 18.91
C ALA A 195 5.46 2.54 19.64
N TYR A 196 5.54 3.48 20.59
CA TYR A 196 4.41 3.90 21.40
C TYR A 196 3.28 4.54 20.57
N TYR A 197 3.62 5.33 19.54
CA TYR A 197 2.66 5.96 18.64
C TYR A 197 2.44 5.13 17.37
N SER A 198 2.30 3.82 17.53
CA SER A 198 2.00 2.88 16.44
C SER A 198 0.91 1.88 16.84
N LYS A 199 0.42 1.14 15.86
CA LYS A 199 -0.48 -0.02 16.07
C LYS A 199 0.15 -1.10 16.96
N GLY A 200 1.48 -1.13 17.07
CA GLY A 200 2.25 -2.06 17.90
C GLY A 200 2.44 -1.62 19.37
N ARG A 201 1.77 -0.57 19.82
CA ARG A 201 1.91 0.04 21.15
C ARG A 201 1.94 -0.95 22.32
N ASP A 202 1.07 -1.97 22.27
CA ASP A 202 0.91 -2.96 23.34
C ASP A 202 1.65 -4.27 23.02
N ALA A 203 2.43 -4.32 21.95
CA ALA A 203 3.23 -5.49 21.60
C ALA A 203 4.51 -5.55 22.43
N GLU A 204 4.95 -6.77 22.76
CA GLU A 204 6.18 -7.00 23.53
C GLU A 204 7.42 -6.47 22.79
N LYS A 205 7.39 -6.51 21.44
CA LYS A 205 8.49 -6.07 20.58
C LYS A 205 7.95 -5.41 19.31
N VAL A 206 8.50 -4.24 18.99
CA VAL A 206 8.22 -3.50 17.74
C VAL A 206 9.54 -3.21 17.02
N GLU A 207 9.64 -3.62 15.77
CA GLU A 207 10.77 -3.25 14.93
C GLU A 207 10.61 -1.79 14.48
N ILE A 208 11.69 -1.02 14.53
CA ILE A 208 11.71 0.40 14.13
C ILE A 208 12.69 0.59 12.98
N ASP A 209 12.18 1.13 11.88
CA ASP A 209 13.01 1.65 10.82
C ASP A 209 13.40 3.10 11.12
N TYR A 210 14.67 3.43 10.90
CA TYR A 210 15.17 4.78 11.04
C TYR A 210 16.19 5.09 9.94
N VAL A 211 16.07 6.27 9.36
CA VAL A 211 16.96 6.76 8.30
C VAL A 211 17.09 8.26 8.36
N GLN A 212 18.13 8.83 7.76
CA GLN A 212 18.16 10.25 7.55
C GLN A 212 17.07 10.69 6.58
N LYS A 213 16.41 11.82 6.86
CA LYS A 213 15.27 12.33 6.07
C LYS A 213 15.56 12.41 4.57
N LYS A 214 16.80 12.69 4.16
CA LYS A 214 17.18 12.72 2.73
C LYS A 214 16.94 11.41 1.99
N GLN A 215 16.85 10.27 2.71
CA GLN A 215 16.56 8.93 2.15
C GLN A 215 15.06 8.64 2.07
N VAL A 216 14.21 9.49 2.68
CA VAL A 216 12.76 9.34 2.66
C VAL A 216 12.17 10.12 1.49
N LYS A 217 11.42 9.43 0.65
CA LYS A 217 10.74 9.98 -0.53
C LYS A 217 9.24 9.81 -0.41
N LYS A 218 8.49 10.73 -1.00
CA LYS A 218 7.04 10.63 -1.11
C LYS A 218 6.69 9.52 -2.12
N THR A 219 5.68 8.70 -1.78
CA THR A 219 5.13 7.72 -2.71
C THR A 219 4.43 8.45 -3.88
N PRO A 220 4.82 8.23 -5.13
CA PRO A 220 4.15 8.84 -6.28
C PRO A 220 2.67 8.48 -6.31
N GLY A 221 1.77 9.48 -6.32
CA GLY A 221 0.32 9.26 -6.27
C GLY A 221 -0.20 8.71 -4.94
N GLY A 222 0.67 8.53 -3.94
CA GLY A 222 0.31 7.99 -2.63
C GLY A 222 -0.48 8.97 -1.76
N LYS A 223 -1.13 8.42 -0.75
CA LYS A 223 -1.87 9.18 0.28
C LYS A 223 -0.89 9.91 1.20
N PRO A 224 -1.33 10.97 1.92
CA PRO A 224 -0.48 11.69 2.86
C PRO A 224 0.15 10.75 3.90
N GLY A 225 1.39 10.99 4.27
CA GLY A 225 2.12 10.18 5.24
C GLY A 225 2.69 8.86 4.71
N PHE A 226 2.33 8.45 3.49
CA PHE A 226 2.91 7.26 2.87
C PHE A 226 4.23 7.58 2.18
N VAL A 227 5.28 6.86 2.55
CA VAL A 227 6.64 7.14 2.13
C VAL A 227 7.35 5.88 1.59
N ILE A 228 8.35 6.12 0.77
CA ILE A 228 9.31 5.12 0.31
C ILE A 228 10.67 5.49 0.89
N TYR A 229 11.33 4.54 1.51
CA TYR A 229 12.69 4.71 2.02
C TYR A 229 13.47 3.41 1.82
N HIS A 230 14.79 3.52 1.76
CA HIS A 230 15.68 2.38 1.66
C HIS A 230 16.54 2.35 2.91
N THR A 231 16.41 1.30 3.70
CA THR A 231 17.30 1.00 4.82
C THR A 231 18.49 0.20 4.28
N ASN A 232 19.68 0.68 4.53
CA ASN A 232 20.94 -0.03 4.20
C ASN A 232 21.49 -0.79 5.41
N TYR A 233 20.65 -1.18 6.36
CA TYR A 233 21.05 -1.84 7.60
C TYR A 233 20.34 -3.17 7.78
#